data_ca37586e6f98fdc6f9caf15212f143c5
#
_entry.id   ca37586e6f98fdc6f9caf15212f143c5
#
_cell.length_a   1.000
_cell.length_b   1.000
_cell.length_c   1.000
_cell.angle_alpha   90.00
_cell.angle_beta   90.00
_cell.angle_gamma   90.00
#
_symmetry.space_group_name_H-M   'P 1'
#
loop_
_entity.id
_entity.type
_entity.pdbx_description
1 polymer ?
#
loop_
_entity_poly.entity_id
_entity_poly.type
_entity_poly.pdbx_seq_one_letter_code
_entity_poly.pdbx_strand_id
1 'polypeptide(L)'
;MTLEGLEIKTINRDKSYHGWPTVARRKSGELLVVASAGRREHVDPFGPLHLIRSNDDGATWSWPQILADTALDDRDAGVVVFPDGEIIVTYFTSIAYRSKRFLATEWPAWHPKSAWKRHDEKISAKTRKEALGYFLVRSKDDG
;
A
#
# COMPACT_ATOMS: atom_id res chain seq x y z
N MET A 1 -6.65 28.24 9.77
CA MET A 1 -7.89 27.79 10.40
C MET A 1 -7.49 26.71 11.39
N THR A 2 -7.40 27.07 12.67
CA THR A 2 -7.15 26.10 13.76
C THR A 2 -8.48 25.43 14.07
N LEU A 3 -8.57 24.15 13.84
CA LEU A 3 -9.73 23.35 14.28
C LEU A 3 -9.49 23.03 15.77
N GLU A 4 -10.17 23.74 16.66
CA GLU A 4 -10.11 23.46 18.09
C GLU A 4 -10.59 22.01 18.35
N GLY A 5 -9.88 21.26 19.17
CA GLY A 5 -10.20 19.88 19.55
C GLY A 5 -9.66 18.79 18.60
N LEU A 6 -8.87 19.13 17.58
CA LEU A 6 -8.19 18.11 16.77
C LEU A 6 -6.81 17.78 17.35
N GLU A 7 -6.60 16.50 17.61
CA GLU A 7 -5.29 15.94 17.90
C GLU A 7 -4.74 15.24 16.65
N ILE A 8 -3.50 15.55 16.26
CA ILE A 8 -2.81 14.89 15.15
C ILE A 8 -1.76 13.95 15.74
N LYS A 9 -1.95 12.64 15.50
CA LYS A 9 -0.99 11.60 15.89
C LYS A 9 -0.33 10.99 14.66
N THR A 10 0.98 10.78 14.74
CA THR A 10 1.70 9.98 13.75
C THR A 10 1.55 8.51 14.12
N ILE A 11 0.99 7.70 13.20
CA ILE A 11 0.76 6.26 13.41
C ILE A 11 1.87 5.39 12.86
N ASN A 12 2.60 5.88 11.88
CA ASN A 12 3.81 5.26 11.32
C ASN A 12 4.73 6.32 10.76
N ARG A 13 6.02 6.17 10.96
CA ARG A 13 7.04 7.07 10.40
C ARG A 13 8.30 6.29 10.07
N ASP A 14 8.69 6.32 8.82
CA ASP A 14 9.99 5.90 8.32
C ASP A 14 10.49 6.87 7.25
N LYS A 15 11.49 6.49 6.46
CA LYS A 15 12.05 7.33 5.38
C LYS A 15 11.34 7.15 4.05
N SER A 16 10.27 6.34 4.00
CA SER A 16 9.56 6.00 2.78
C SER A 16 8.44 6.99 2.49
N TYR A 17 7.97 6.99 1.26
CA TYR A 17 6.73 7.64 0.88
C TYR A 17 5.56 6.73 1.25
N HIS A 18 4.54 7.30 1.89
CA HIS A 18 3.28 6.67 2.26
C HIS A 18 2.13 7.48 1.69
N GLY A 19 1.05 6.80 1.29
CA GLY A 19 -0.11 7.50 0.73
C GLY A 19 -1.40 6.71 0.88
N TRP A 20 -2.50 7.44 0.71
CA TRP A 20 -3.88 6.91 0.62
C TRP A 20 -4.26 5.99 1.77
N PRO A 21 -4.12 6.44 3.04
CA PRO A 21 -4.56 5.64 4.17
C PRO A 21 -6.09 5.59 4.22
N THR A 22 -6.63 4.43 4.54
CA THR A 22 -8.02 4.25 4.95
C THR A 22 -8.07 3.54 6.28
N VAL A 23 -9.11 3.81 7.07
CA VAL A 23 -9.29 3.26 8.41
C VAL A 23 -10.66 2.61 8.56
N ALA A 24 -10.70 1.46 9.23
CA ALA A 24 -11.94 0.83 9.69
C ALA A 24 -11.81 0.44 11.16
N ARG A 25 -12.97 0.39 11.87
CA ARG A 25 -13.06 -0.06 13.25
C ARG A 25 -13.83 -1.37 13.32
N ARG A 26 -13.30 -2.32 14.05
CA ARG A 26 -13.97 -3.59 14.37
C ARG A 26 -14.91 -3.44 15.56
N LYS A 27 -15.83 -4.38 15.74
CA LYS A 27 -16.71 -4.45 16.93
C LYS A 27 -15.94 -4.57 18.25
N SER A 28 -14.75 -5.18 18.22
CA SER A 28 -13.84 -5.26 19.36
C SER A 28 -13.28 -3.89 19.79
N GLY A 29 -13.41 -2.87 18.95
CA GLY A 29 -12.75 -1.56 19.10
C GLY A 29 -11.43 -1.44 18.37
N GLU A 30 -10.85 -2.55 17.88
CA GLU A 30 -9.61 -2.54 17.10
C GLU A 30 -9.74 -1.63 15.87
N LEU A 31 -8.73 -0.83 15.64
CA LEU A 31 -8.57 -0.01 14.43
C LEU A 31 -7.65 -0.72 13.45
N LEU A 32 -8.08 -0.75 12.20
CA LEU A 32 -7.31 -1.25 11.06
C LEU A 32 -6.99 -0.07 10.14
N VAL A 33 -5.73 0.16 9.83
CA VAL A 33 -5.32 1.13 8.82
C VAL A 33 -4.62 0.40 7.68
N VAL A 34 -5.08 0.60 6.45
CA VAL A 34 -4.40 0.13 5.25
C VAL A 34 -3.91 1.31 4.45
N ALA A 35 -2.73 1.19 3.85
CA ALA A 35 -2.11 2.26 3.07
C ALA A 35 -1.16 1.70 2.01
N SER A 36 -0.97 2.45 0.93
CA SER A 36 0.18 2.26 0.04
C SER A 36 1.43 2.76 0.77
N ALA A 37 2.43 1.92 0.95
CA ALA A 37 3.53 2.23 1.86
C ALA A 37 4.89 1.70 1.37
N GLY A 38 5.96 1.97 2.10
CA GLY A 38 7.30 1.48 1.80
C GLY A 38 7.88 1.97 0.46
N ARG A 39 7.34 3.04 -0.08
CA ARG A 39 7.58 3.53 -1.44
C ARG A 39 8.73 4.54 -1.48
N ARG A 40 9.38 4.67 -2.62
CA ARG A 40 10.39 5.72 -2.87
C ARG A 40 9.78 6.97 -3.47
N GLU A 41 8.77 6.79 -4.32
CA GLU A 41 8.07 7.85 -5.05
C GLU A 41 6.56 7.55 -5.10
N HIS A 42 5.79 8.53 -5.57
CA HIS A 42 4.34 8.41 -5.78
C HIS A 42 3.94 7.17 -6.61
N VAL A 43 4.66 6.84 -7.67
CA VAL A 43 4.55 5.58 -8.41
C VAL A 43 5.85 4.80 -8.21
N ASP A 44 5.76 3.56 -7.73
CA ASP A 44 6.92 2.74 -7.41
C ASP A 44 6.59 1.26 -7.63
N PRO A 45 7.27 0.55 -8.57
CA PRO A 45 7.02 -0.89 -8.80
C PRO A 45 7.34 -1.79 -7.60
N PHE A 46 7.92 -1.24 -6.53
CA PHE A 46 8.21 -1.93 -5.27
C PHE A 46 7.33 -1.42 -4.12
N GLY A 47 6.22 -0.74 -4.43
CA GLY A 47 5.33 -0.19 -3.42
C GLY A 47 4.31 -1.22 -2.95
N PRO A 48 4.47 -1.81 -1.74
CA PRO A 48 3.51 -2.75 -1.17
C PRO A 48 2.31 -2.02 -0.54
N LEU A 49 1.32 -2.83 -0.14
CA LEU A 49 0.27 -2.40 0.79
C LEU A 49 0.62 -2.83 2.20
N HIS A 50 0.46 -1.92 3.14
CA HIS A 50 0.63 -2.18 4.56
C HIS A 50 -0.71 -2.20 5.29
N LEU A 51 -0.84 -3.11 6.26
CA LEU A 51 -1.87 -3.12 7.30
C LEU A 51 -1.21 -2.80 8.63
N ILE A 52 -1.78 -1.87 9.39
CA ILE A 52 -1.35 -1.45 10.72
C ILE A 52 -2.57 -1.53 11.65
N ARG A 53 -2.38 -1.99 12.88
CA ARG A 53 -3.46 -2.25 13.85
C ARG A 53 -3.25 -1.47 15.14
N SER A 54 -4.36 -1.08 15.78
CA SER A 54 -4.38 -0.55 17.13
C SER A 54 -5.50 -1.20 17.95
N ASN A 55 -5.18 -1.65 19.16
CA ASN A 55 -6.13 -2.26 20.10
C ASN A 55 -6.47 -1.33 21.28
N ASP A 56 -6.00 -0.10 21.26
CA ASP A 56 -6.12 0.87 22.36
C ASP A 56 -6.60 2.25 21.86
N ASP A 57 -7.53 2.21 20.90
CA ASP A 57 -8.15 3.42 20.32
C ASP A 57 -7.14 4.41 19.70
N GLY A 58 -6.08 3.87 19.09
CA GLY A 58 -5.06 4.66 18.39
C GLY A 58 -3.97 5.21 19.30
N ALA A 59 -3.91 4.81 20.58
CA ALA A 59 -2.83 5.20 21.48
C ALA A 59 -1.49 4.60 21.06
N THR A 60 -1.49 3.29 20.72
CA THR A 60 -0.33 2.59 20.15
C THR A 60 -0.71 1.81 18.88
N TRP A 61 0.31 1.50 18.08
CA TRP A 61 0.13 0.87 16.77
C TRP A 61 1.12 -0.27 16.57
N SER A 62 0.66 -1.33 15.91
CA SER A 62 1.51 -2.46 15.52
C SER A 62 2.60 -2.04 14.52
N TRP A 63 3.61 -2.88 14.37
CA TRP A 63 4.47 -2.81 13.19
C TRP A 63 3.64 -3.07 11.92
N PRO A 64 3.97 -2.41 10.79
CA PRO A 64 3.30 -2.66 9.53
C PRO A 64 3.44 -4.12 9.09
N GLN A 65 2.33 -4.72 8.68
CA GLN A 65 2.28 -6.02 8.02
C GLN A 65 2.10 -5.81 6.52
N ILE A 66 2.83 -6.56 5.71
CA ILE A 66 2.64 -6.54 4.24
C ILE A 66 1.34 -7.30 3.94
N LEU A 67 0.39 -6.59 3.34
CA LEU A 67 -0.90 -7.14 2.92
C LEU A 67 -0.87 -7.64 1.48
N ALA A 68 -0.20 -6.91 0.60
CA ALA A 68 0.07 -7.28 -0.78
C ALA A 68 1.40 -6.68 -1.24
N ASP A 69 2.15 -7.45 -2.02
CA ASP A 69 3.43 -7.07 -2.62
C ASP A 69 3.56 -7.84 -3.95
N THR A 70 2.95 -7.30 -4.99
CA THR A 70 2.91 -7.95 -6.31
C THR A 70 4.14 -7.58 -7.15
N ALA A 71 4.19 -8.07 -8.37
CA ALA A 71 5.24 -7.68 -9.31
C ALA A 71 5.06 -6.25 -9.86
N LEU A 72 3.96 -5.57 -9.54
CA LEU A 72 3.62 -4.23 -10.02
C LEU A 72 3.49 -3.25 -8.85
N ASP A 73 3.15 -2.01 -9.15
CA ASP A 73 2.90 -0.96 -8.18
C ASP A 73 1.53 -1.18 -7.51
N ASP A 74 1.49 -1.67 -6.26
CA ASP A 74 0.26 -1.91 -5.49
C ASP A 74 -0.22 -0.61 -4.85
N ARG A 75 -1.52 -0.23 -5.06
CA ARG A 75 -1.98 1.13 -4.77
C ARG A 75 -3.39 1.22 -4.19
N ASP A 76 -3.60 2.32 -3.46
CA ASP A 76 -4.88 2.91 -3.08
C ASP A 76 -5.81 1.90 -2.40
N ALA A 77 -5.31 1.29 -1.32
CA ALA A 77 -6.07 0.33 -0.55
C ALA A 77 -7.24 0.96 0.20
N GLY A 78 -8.41 0.34 0.07
CA GLY A 78 -9.59 0.63 0.88
C GLY A 78 -9.87 -0.52 1.85
N VAL A 79 -10.32 -0.24 3.08
CA VAL A 79 -10.70 -1.26 4.06
C VAL A 79 -12.12 -1.05 4.56
N VAL A 80 -12.86 -2.14 4.70
CA VAL A 80 -14.16 -2.18 5.36
C VAL A 80 -14.24 -3.40 6.28
N VAL A 81 -14.94 -3.24 7.41
CA VAL A 81 -15.29 -4.33 8.32
C VAL A 81 -16.80 -4.48 8.32
N PHE A 82 -17.27 -5.68 8.03
CA PHE A 82 -18.69 -6.01 8.02
C PHE A 82 -19.23 -6.31 9.42
N PRO A 83 -20.57 -6.25 9.62
CA PRO A 83 -21.18 -6.52 10.93
C PRO A 83 -20.91 -7.92 11.49
N ASP A 84 -20.65 -8.91 10.66
CA ASP A 84 -20.28 -10.28 11.02
C ASP A 84 -18.79 -10.45 11.36
N GLY A 85 -18.00 -9.38 11.23
CA GLY A 85 -16.56 -9.36 11.51
C GLY A 85 -15.67 -9.59 10.27
N GLU A 86 -16.28 -9.92 9.11
CA GLU A 86 -15.51 -10.08 7.89
C GLU A 86 -14.79 -8.77 7.51
N ILE A 87 -13.51 -8.88 7.14
CA ILE A 87 -12.68 -7.77 6.68
C ILE A 87 -12.50 -7.90 5.18
N ILE A 88 -12.78 -6.83 4.45
CA ILE A 88 -12.49 -6.74 3.02
C ILE A 88 -11.54 -5.56 2.78
N VAL A 89 -10.47 -5.84 2.06
CA VAL A 89 -9.55 -4.81 1.53
C VAL A 89 -9.60 -4.87 0.01
N THR A 90 -9.76 -3.71 -0.61
CA THR A 90 -9.66 -3.55 -2.06
C THR A 90 -8.43 -2.74 -2.42
N TYR A 91 -7.80 -3.04 -3.55
CA TYR A 91 -6.69 -2.28 -4.08
C TYR A 91 -6.59 -2.46 -5.59
N PHE A 92 -5.75 -1.68 -6.24
CA PHE A 92 -5.41 -1.92 -7.63
C PHE A 92 -3.90 -1.91 -7.83
N THR A 93 -3.47 -2.47 -8.95
CA THR A 93 -2.08 -2.42 -9.37
C THR A 93 -1.91 -1.50 -10.56
N SER A 94 -0.73 -0.92 -10.72
CA SER A 94 -0.44 0.07 -11.74
C SER A 94 0.89 -0.19 -12.43
N ILE A 95 0.96 0.19 -13.71
CA ILE A 95 2.18 0.28 -14.50
C ILE A 95 2.50 1.74 -14.86
N ALA A 96 1.96 2.71 -14.13
CA ALA A 96 2.16 4.13 -14.41
C ALA A 96 3.63 4.57 -14.36
N TYR A 97 4.50 3.84 -13.65
CA TYR A 97 5.95 4.04 -13.67
C TYR A 97 6.56 3.82 -15.05
N ARG A 98 5.94 3.04 -15.97
CA ARG A 98 6.40 2.73 -17.33
C ARG A 98 6.13 3.87 -18.32
N SER A 99 6.42 5.11 -17.95
CA SER A 99 6.32 6.24 -18.89
C SER A 99 7.26 6.05 -20.10
N LYS A 100 6.94 6.70 -21.23
CA LYS A 100 7.80 6.69 -22.42
C LYS A 100 9.24 7.11 -22.09
N ARG A 101 9.40 8.14 -21.24
CA ARG A 101 10.70 8.61 -20.75
C ARG A 101 11.42 7.53 -19.95
N PHE A 102 10.72 6.86 -19.02
CA PHE A 102 11.31 5.79 -18.22
C PHE A 102 11.82 4.65 -19.10
N LEU A 103 11.03 4.19 -20.08
CA LEU A 103 11.38 3.08 -20.95
C LEU A 103 12.56 3.42 -21.89
N ALA A 104 12.64 4.67 -22.37
CA ALA A 104 13.66 5.12 -23.31
C ALA A 104 14.98 5.52 -22.62
N THR A 105 15.01 5.71 -21.29
CA THR A 105 16.20 6.17 -20.58
C THR A 105 17.04 5.00 -20.10
N GLU A 106 18.34 5.03 -20.41
CA GLU A 106 19.33 4.18 -19.76
C GLU A 106 19.75 4.80 -18.43
N TRP A 107 19.39 4.12 -17.35
CA TRP A 107 19.64 4.60 -15.98
C TRP A 107 21.01 4.10 -15.49
N PRO A 108 21.91 4.98 -15.03
CA PRO A 108 23.16 4.55 -14.40
C PRO A 108 22.91 3.59 -13.23
N ALA A 109 23.81 2.64 -12.99
CA ALA A 109 23.63 1.60 -11.97
C ALA A 109 23.35 2.13 -10.56
N TRP A 110 23.88 3.30 -10.22
CA TRP A 110 23.65 3.99 -8.93
C TRP A 110 22.28 4.68 -8.84
N HIS A 111 21.60 4.93 -9.97
CA HIS A 111 20.31 5.61 -9.96
C HIS A 111 19.21 4.66 -9.51
N PRO A 112 18.30 5.05 -8.59
CA PRO A 112 17.21 4.18 -8.08
C PRO A 112 16.38 3.52 -9.18
N LYS A 113 16.08 4.24 -10.26
CA LYS A 113 15.30 3.72 -11.39
C LYS A 113 16.01 2.64 -12.21
N SER A 114 17.30 2.43 -12.04
CA SER A 114 17.98 1.29 -12.65
C SER A 114 17.48 -0.05 -12.09
N ALA A 115 17.14 -0.09 -10.78
CA ALA A 115 16.51 -1.25 -10.18
C ALA A 115 15.10 -1.48 -10.71
N TRP A 116 14.32 -0.41 -10.90
CA TRP A 116 13.00 -0.49 -11.53
C TRP A 116 13.06 -1.06 -12.93
N LYS A 117 14.03 -0.62 -13.74
CA LYS A 117 14.20 -1.11 -15.11
C LYS A 117 14.55 -2.60 -15.13
N ARG A 118 15.53 -3.03 -14.34
CA ARG A 118 15.89 -4.45 -14.20
C ARG A 118 14.73 -5.31 -13.72
N HIS A 119 13.89 -4.79 -12.82
CA HIS A 119 12.67 -5.47 -12.35
C HIS A 119 11.65 -5.57 -13.49
N ASP A 120 11.34 -4.46 -14.15
CA ASP A 120 10.37 -4.41 -15.27
C ASP A 120 10.75 -5.35 -16.42
N GLU A 121 12.03 -5.47 -16.75
CA GLU A 121 12.54 -6.36 -17.79
C GLU A 121 12.35 -7.86 -17.45
N LYS A 122 12.32 -8.21 -16.17
CA LYS A 122 12.08 -9.59 -15.70
C LYS A 122 10.60 -9.97 -15.68
N ILE A 123 9.69 -9.01 -15.69
CA ILE A 123 8.26 -9.28 -15.65
C ILE A 123 7.78 -9.71 -17.04
N SER A 124 7.33 -10.95 -17.16
CA SER A 124 6.77 -11.48 -18.40
C SER A 124 5.49 -10.73 -18.81
N ALA A 125 5.16 -10.75 -20.09
CA ALA A 125 3.88 -10.19 -20.57
C ALA A 125 2.68 -10.90 -19.92
N LYS A 126 2.79 -12.21 -19.64
CA LYS A 126 1.77 -12.98 -18.94
C LYS A 126 1.60 -12.47 -17.51
N THR A 127 2.68 -12.43 -16.72
CA THR A 127 2.67 -11.93 -15.33
C THR A 127 2.10 -10.52 -15.26
N ARG A 128 2.51 -9.63 -16.17
CA ARG A 128 2.01 -8.25 -16.22
C ARG A 128 0.51 -8.19 -16.47
N LYS A 129 0.00 -9.02 -17.38
CA LYS A 129 -1.44 -9.10 -17.69
C LYS A 129 -2.24 -9.64 -16.50
N GLU A 130 -1.74 -10.66 -15.81
CA GLU A 130 -2.41 -11.30 -14.68
C GLU A 130 -2.37 -10.45 -13.40
N ALA A 131 -1.26 -9.73 -13.18
CA ALA A 131 -1.08 -8.88 -12.02
C ALA A 131 -1.70 -7.47 -12.16
N LEU A 132 -2.11 -7.04 -13.36
CA LEU A 132 -2.71 -5.71 -13.59
C LEU A 132 -4.22 -5.77 -13.42
N GLY A 133 -4.76 -5.03 -12.44
CA GLY A 133 -6.21 -5.00 -12.21
C GLY A 133 -6.62 -4.46 -10.86
N TYR A 134 -7.89 -4.67 -10.53
CA TYR A 134 -8.47 -4.45 -9.22
C TYR A 134 -8.54 -5.78 -8.47
N PHE A 135 -8.20 -5.75 -7.19
CA PHE A 135 -8.13 -6.92 -6.33
C PHE A 135 -8.94 -6.74 -5.07
N LEU A 136 -9.40 -7.86 -4.54
CA LEU A 136 -10.09 -7.94 -3.27
C LEU A 136 -9.41 -9.02 -2.41
N VAL A 137 -9.00 -8.61 -1.22
CA VAL A 137 -8.54 -9.50 -0.15
C VAL A 137 -9.65 -9.62 0.88
N ARG A 138 -9.93 -10.83 1.31
CA ARG A 138 -10.99 -11.14 2.27
C ARG A 138 -10.43 -11.95 3.43
N SER A 139 -10.79 -11.58 4.64
CA SER A 139 -10.51 -12.36 5.84
C SER A 139 -11.78 -12.53 6.66
N LYS A 140 -11.98 -13.75 7.21
CA LYS A 140 -13.08 -14.09 8.12
C LYS A 140 -12.61 -14.42 9.53
N ASP A 141 -11.30 -14.39 9.75
CA ASP A 141 -10.62 -14.89 10.95
C ASP A 141 -9.59 -13.91 11.50
N ASP A 142 -9.95 -12.64 11.51
CA ASP A 142 -9.13 -11.56 12.06
C ASP A 142 -7.94 -11.09 11.20
N GLY A 143 -7.75 -11.63 10.02
CA GLY A 143 -6.76 -11.19 9.03
C GLY A 143 -5.43 -11.87 9.10
#